data_6e7a6159704e404e488e617bc2aeffab
#
_entry.id   6e7a6159704e404e488e617bc2aeffab
#
_cell.length_a   1.000
_cell.length_b   1.000
_cell.length_c   1.000
_cell.angle_alpha   90.00
_cell.angle_beta   90.00
_cell.angle_gamma   90.00
#
_symmetry.space_group_name_H-M   'P 1'
#
loop_
_entity.id
_entity.type
_entity.pdbx_description
1 polymer ?
#
loop_
_entity_poly.entity_id
_entity_poly.type
_entity_poly.pdbx_seq_one_letter_code
_entity_poly.pdbx_strand_id
1 'polypeptide(L)'
;MFRHFLLTSKSIGVRFAAIYFLVRCLYLITPLTTTALIHSVEIRDRNQFIVLALFYIVLFLLTQWMDYQSDIAEGNCYTDSYQNLLKLIRRKIANRDYRCTELSLDEINQLVGQDFEKANRYFFVEIVRFVYYLFSIAFIVSVLFCQSWQIAAMIVVLAAVLIPLNLKAGNTIEDSSNDSLEAMQTLKSMVHDQYMTDRESRFSSIQQINDSLFGKGIDDFQKKNKRKNKEQAFYLNIVSYGSMNMLITFVMILVCFFVFKGDLSFSTLYLFNSYASQLWSPGEFIFEFRAKYKENAPIFEKIRKLSSNDVRI
;
A
#
# COMPACT_ATOMS: atom_id res chain seq x y z
N MET A 1 4.41 -21.92 12.43
CA MET A 1 4.92 -20.68 12.97
C MET A 1 4.01 -19.49 12.72
N PHE A 2 3.75 -19.14 11.47
CA PHE A 2 2.67 -18.24 11.08
C PHE A 2 1.32 -18.62 11.72
N ARG A 3 1.05 -19.93 11.77
CA ARG A 3 -0.12 -20.48 12.44
C ARG A 3 -0.18 -20.13 13.94
N HIS A 4 0.93 -19.99 14.63
CA HIS A 4 0.95 -19.61 16.06
C HIS A 4 0.77 -18.11 16.28
N PHE A 5 1.40 -17.30 15.44
CA PHE A 5 1.22 -15.85 15.46
C PHE A 5 -0.20 -15.44 15.03
N LEU A 6 -0.76 -16.10 13.99
CA LEU A 6 -2.15 -15.93 13.57
C LEU A 6 -3.16 -16.58 14.54
N LEU A 7 -2.80 -17.64 15.27
CA LEU A 7 -3.71 -18.31 16.21
C LEU A 7 -3.92 -17.49 17.50
N THR A 8 -2.91 -16.79 17.99
CA THR A 8 -3.03 -15.94 19.17
C THR A 8 -3.90 -14.71 18.93
N SER A 9 -3.91 -14.17 17.70
CA SER A 9 -4.69 -12.98 17.30
C SER A 9 -5.86 -13.32 16.35
N LYS A 10 -6.18 -14.60 16.16
CA LYS A 10 -7.10 -15.05 15.09
C LYS A 10 -8.50 -14.41 15.17
N SER A 11 -9.07 -14.29 16.35
CA SER A 11 -10.43 -13.71 16.51
C SER A 11 -10.43 -12.20 16.19
N ILE A 12 -9.40 -11.49 16.62
CA ILE A 12 -9.27 -10.04 16.40
C ILE A 12 -8.92 -9.76 14.93
N GLY A 13 -7.98 -10.51 14.35
CA GLY A 13 -7.64 -10.41 12.94
C GLY A 13 -8.81 -10.72 12.01
N VAL A 14 -9.60 -11.76 12.29
CA VAL A 14 -10.83 -12.08 11.53
C VAL A 14 -11.88 -10.98 11.66
N ARG A 15 -12.06 -10.44 12.86
CA ARG A 15 -12.99 -9.33 13.09
C ARG A 15 -12.57 -8.08 12.31
N PHE A 16 -11.30 -7.73 12.36
CA PHE A 16 -10.75 -6.63 11.56
C PHE A 16 -10.98 -6.85 10.06
N ALA A 17 -10.61 -8.04 9.56
CA ALA A 17 -10.77 -8.37 8.15
C ALA A 17 -12.23 -8.28 7.69
N ALA A 18 -13.17 -8.75 8.51
CA ALA A 18 -14.61 -8.70 8.22
C ALA A 18 -15.11 -7.24 8.17
N ILE A 19 -14.75 -6.42 9.17
CA ILE A 19 -15.17 -5.01 9.23
C ILE A 19 -14.55 -4.25 8.03
N TYR A 20 -13.26 -4.42 7.80
CA TYR A 20 -12.56 -3.79 6.69
C TYR A 20 -13.20 -4.13 5.34
N PHE A 21 -13.45 -5.42 5.09
CA PHE A 21 -14.06 -5.88 3.84
C PHE A 21 -15.47 -5.29 3.65
N LEU A 22 -16.28 -5.28 4.72
CA LEU A 22 -17.64 -4.76 4.68
C LEU A 22 -17.67 -3.26 4.39
N VAL A 23 -16.82 -2.48 5.04
CA VAL A 23 -16.67 -1.03 4.78
C VAL A 23 -16.33 -0.78 3.32
N ARG A 24 -15.34 -1.51 2.81
CA ARG A 24 -14.92 -1.36 1.41
C ARG A 24 -15.98 -1.80 0.41
N CYS A 25 -16.82 -2.76 0.74
CA CYS A 25 -18.00 -3.11 -0.07
C CYS A 25 -19.03 -1.97 -0.10
N LEU A 26 -19.24 -1.26 1.01
CA LEU A 26 -20.12 -0.08 1.03
C LEU A 26 -19.60 1.03 0.09
N TYR A 27 -18.28 1.25 0.05
CA TYR A 27 -17.69 2.19 -0.92
C TYR A 27 -17.92 1.78 -2.38
N LEU A 28 -17.95 0.48 -2.69
CA LEU A 28 -18.26 0.00 -4.04
C LEU A 28 -19.73 0.24 -4.45
N ILE A 29 -20.65 0.33 -3.47
CA ILE A 29 -22.07 0.60 -3.72
C ILE A 29 -22.32 2.09 -3.96
N THR A 30 -21.49 2.96 -3.42
CA THR A 30 -21.66 4.43 -3.52
C THR A 30 -21.82 4.95 -4.96
N PRO A 31 -21.03 4.55 -5.97
CA PRO A 31 -21.23 4.98 -7.35
C PRO A 31 -22.58 4.55 -7.93
N LEU A 32 -23.06 3.34 -7.58
CA LEU A 32 -24.37 2.86 -8.03
C LEU A 32 -25.51 3.70 -7.48
N THR A 33 -25.46 4.03 -6.19
CA THR A 33 -26.49 4.85 -5.55
C THR A 33 -26.49 6.26 -6.08
N THR A 34 -25.31 6.86 -6.31
CA THR A 34 -25.19 8.18 -6.92
C THR A 34 -25.69 8.19 -8.36
N THR A 35 -25.39 7.15 -9.12
CA THR A 35 -25.90 7.00 -10.50
C THR A 35 -27.42 6.91 -10.53
N ALA A 36 -28.02 6.10 -9.63
CA ALA A 36 -29.47 5.99 -9.49
C ALA A 36 -30.11 7.33 -9.10
N LEU A 37 -29.44 8.11 -8.22
CA LEU A 37 -29.89 9.43 -7.81
C LEU A 37 -29.87 10.42 -8.98
N ILE A 38 -28.82 10.45 -9.78
CA ILE A 38 -28.72 11.26 -10.99
C ILE A 38 -29.82 10.86 -12.01
N HIS A 39 -30.02 9.56 -12.18
CA HIS A 39 -31.06 9.03 -13.09
C HIS A 39 -32.47 9.46 -12.65
N SER A 40 -32.77 9.47 -11.36
CA SER A 40 -34.06 9.95 -10.85
C SER A 40 -34.32 11.44 -11.16
N VAL A 41 -33.25 12.26 -11.24
CA VAL A 41 -33.33 13.66 -11.69
C VAL A 41 -33.59 13.74 -13.18
N GLU A 42 -32.95 12.88 -14.00
CA GLU A 42 -33.17 12.84 -15.46
C GLU A 42 -34.63 12.55 -15.80
N ILE A 43 -35.23 11.54 -15.13
CA ILE A 43 -36.63 11.17 -15.35
C ILE A 43 -37.62 12.05 -14.59
N ARG A 44 -37.12 13.02 -13.81
CA ARG A 44 -37.90 13.95 -12.98
C ARG A 44 -38.84 13.28 -11.95
N ASP A 45 -38.46 12.09 -11.47
CA ASP A 45 -39.19 11.40 -10.40
C ASP A 45 -38.75 11.91 -9.03
N ARG A 46 -39.52 12.85 -8.49
CA ARG A 46 -39.26 13.48 -7.19
C ARG A 46 -39.33 12.50 -6.02
N ASN A 47 -40.21 11.51 -6.07
CA ASN A 47 -40.39 10.58 -4.96
C ASN A 47 -39.19 9.61 -4.92
N GLN A 48 -38.78 9.08 -6.06
CA GLN A 48 -37.59 8.23 -6.15
C GLN A 48 -36.33 9.00 -5.73
N PHE A 49 -36.19 10.27 -6.16
CA PHE A 49 -35.08 11.12 -5.73
C PHE A 49 -34.99 11.26 -4.21
N ILE A 50 -36.11 11.58 -3.53
CA ILE A 50 -36.12 11.75 -2.06
C ILE A 50 -35.71 10.47 -1.36
N VAL A 51 -36.26 9.31 -1.77
CA VAL A 51 -35.91 8.01 -1.18
C VAL A 51 -34.44 7.68 -1.37
N LEU A 52 -33.90 7.86 -2.57
CA LEU A 52 -32.48 7.60 -2.86
C LEU A 52 -31.56 8.58 -2.13
N ALA A 53 -31.94 9.85 -2.00
CA ALA A 53 -31.17 10.85 -1.26
C ALA A 53 -31.08 10.48 0.23
N LEU A 54 -32.20 10.09 0.85
CA LEU A 54 -32.22 9.60 2.23
C LEU A 54 -31.36 8.34 2.39
N PHE A 55 -31.50 7.39 1.46
CA PHE A 55 -30.68 6.18 1.47
C PHE A 55 -29.18 6.50 1.35
N TYR A 56 -28.82 7.45 0.47
CA TYR A 56 -27.42 7.88 0.30
C TYR A 56 -26.86 8.51 1.59
N ILE A 57 -27.65 9.36 2.27
CA ILE A 57 -27.24 9.95 3.55
C ILE A 57 -26.99 8.85 4.61
N VAL A 58 -27.92 7.90 4.72
CA VAL A 58 -27.77 6.77 5.66
C VAL A 58 -26.55 5.93 5.30
N LEU A 59 -26.35 5.61 4.02
CA LEU A 59 -25.19 4.88 3.53
C LEU A 59 -23.89 5.60 3.87
N PHE A 60 -23.83 6.92 3.67
CA PHE A 60 -22.68 7.75 3.99
C PHE A 60 -22.36 7.72 5.49
N LEU A 61 -23.34 7.95 6.35
CA LEU A 61 -23.17 7.92 7.81
C LEU A 61 -22.72 6.53 8.29
N LEU A 62 -23.32 5.47 7.75
CA LEU A 62 -22.96 4.10 8.07
C LEU A 62 -21.51 3.80 7.65
N THR A 63 -21.11 4.24 6.47
CA THR A 63 -19.74 4.04 5.95
C THR A 63 -18.73 4.75 6.85
N GLN A 64 -18.97 6.01 7.24
CA GLN A 64 -18.09 6.75 8.14
C GLN A 64 -17.97 6.10 9.52
N TRP A 65 -19.10 5.63 10.07
CA TRP A 65 -19.10 4.94 11.36
C TRP A 65 -18.34 3.63 11.28
N MET A 66 -18.49 2.88 10.20
CA MET A 66 -17.80 1.62 10.01
C MET A 66 -16.30 1.80 9.71
N ASP A 67 -15.90 2.86 8.98
CA ASP A 67 -14.48 3.23 8.82
C ASP A 67 -13.84 3.48 10.20
N TYR A 68 -14.49 4.25 11.04
CA TYR A 68 -14.03 4.47 12.42
C TYR A 68 -13.86 3.16 13.20
N GLN A 69 -14.81 2.22 13.08
CA GLN A 69 -14.69 0.90 13.72
C GLN A 69 -13.55 0.06 13.11
N SER A 70 -13.30 0.20 11.82
CA SER A 70 -12.19 -0.47 11.14
C SER A 70 -10.83 0.02 11.65
N ASP A 71 -10.65 1.33 11.84
CA ASP A 71 -9.42 1.92 12.36
C ASP A 71 -9.15 1.48 13.80
N ILE A 72 -10.19 1.44 14.65
CA ILE A 72 -10.08 0.89 16.02
C ILE A 72 -9.69 -0.60 15.97
N ALA A 73 -10.31 -1.38 15.10
CA ALA A 73 -10.01 -2.80 14.99
C ALA A 73 -8.58 -3.05 14.48
N GLU A 74 -8.05 -2.20 13.56
CA GLU A 74 -6.66 -2.23 13.13
C GLU A 74 -5.70 -1.93 14.29
N GLY A 75 -5.95 -0.88 15.06
CA GLY A 75 -5.16 -0.52 16.23
C GLY A 75 -5.15 -1.62 17.31
N ASN A 76 -6.29 -2.25 17.56
CA ASN A 76 -6.39 -3.37 18.49
C ASN A 76 -5.62 -4.61 17.98
N CYS A 77 -5.68 -4.87 16.67
CA CYS A 77 -4.95 -5.97 16.05
C CYS A 77 -3.43 -5.77 16.19
N TYR A 78 -2.95 -4.54 15.97
CA TYR A 78 -1.56 -4.18 16.18
C TYR A 78 -1.14 -4.37 17.65
N THR A 79 -1.91 -3.82 18.58
CA THR A 79 -1.60 -3.86 20.02
C THR A 79 -1.50 -5.28 20.55
N ASP A 80 -2.48 -6.14 20.22
CA ASP A 80 -2.47 -7.54 20.64
C ASP A 80 -1.28 -8.32 20.06
N SER A 81 -0.98 -8.09 18.78
CA SER A 81 0.14 -8.74 18.11
C SER A 81 1.47 -8.32 18.73
N TYR A 82 1.60 -7.04 19.06
CA TYR A 82 2.79 -6.51 19.73
C TYR A 82 2.97 -7.08 21.14
N GLN A 83 1.88 -7.17 21.91
CA GLN A 83 1.92 -7.80 23.23
C GLN A 83 2.35 -9.27 23.16
N ASN A 84 1.89 -9.99 22.16
CA ASN A 84 2.27 -11.41 21.96
C ASN A 84 3.75 -11.54 21.58
N LEU A 85 4.28 -10.64 20.75
CA LEU A 85 5.72 -10.58 20.48
C LEU A 85 6.53 -10.34 21.77
N LEU A 86 6.14 -9.35 22.55
CA LEU A 86 6.83 -9.04 23.81
C LEU A 86 6.78 -10.21 24.80
N LYS A 87 5.63 -10.89 24.93
CA LYS A 87 5.50 -12.10 25.74
C LYS A 87 6.43 -13.22 25.26
N LEU A 88 6.56 -13.41 23.95
CA LEU A 88 7.45 -14.40 23.35
C LEU A 88 8.92 -14.08 23.67
N ILE A 89 9.34 -12.82 23.48
CA ILE A 89 10.70 -12.37 23.81
C ILE A 89 10.97 -12.55 25.31
N ARG A 90 10.04 -12.14 26.19
CA ARG A 90 10.17 -12.31 27.64
C ARG A 90 10.34 -13.78 28.04
N ARG A 91 9.56 -14.69 27.46
CA ARG A 91 9.71 -16.14 27.69
C ARG A 91 11.08 -16.64 27.31
N LYS A 92 11.61 -16.22 26.17
CA LYS A 92 12.94 -16.59 25.69
C LYS A 92 14.04 -16.10 26.62
N ILE A 93 13.94 -14.86 27.11
CA ILE A 93 14.89 -14.29 28.07
C ILE A 93 14.83 -15.05 29.41
N ALA A 94 13.61 -15.32 29.93
CA ALA A 94 13.41 -16.01 31.21
C ALA A 94 13.96 -17.44 31.19
N ASN A 95 13.82 -18.15 30.09
CA ASN A 95 14.31 -19.52 29.93
C ASN A 95 15.83 -19.60 29.64
N ARG A 96 16.55 -18.48 29.63
CA ARG A 96 17.96 -18.37 29.24
C ARG A 96 18.28 -18.94 27.85
N ASP A 97 17.26 -19.06 27.00
CA ASP A 97 17.36 -19.57 25.62
C ASP A 97 17.89 -18.51 24.65
N TYR A 98 18.24 -17.32 25.15
CA TYR A 98 18.80 -16.23 24.34
C TYR A 98 20.15 -16.60 23.70
N ARG A 99 20.90 -17.56 24.30
CA ARG A 99 22.14 -18.10 23.70
C ARG A 99 21.89 -19.01 22.51
N CYS A 100 20.67 -19.53 22.37
CA CYS A 100 20.24 -20.39 21.28
C CYS A 100 19.48 -19.61 20.19
N THR A 101 19.21 -18.32 20.39
CA THR A 101 18.66 -17.48 19.32
C THR A 101 19.80 -17.04 18.42
N GLU A 102 19.67 -17.33 17.12
CA GLU A 102 20.61 -16.87 16.08
C GLU A 102 20.55 -15.35 15.85
N LEU A 103 19.85 -14.59 16.71
CA LEU A 103 19.68 -13.15 16.62
C LEU A 103 20.50 -12.43 17.68
N SER A 104 21.20 -11.38 17.27
CA SER A 104 21.90 -10.46 18.16
C SER A 104 20.91 -9.57 18.96
N LEU A 105 21.39 -8.98 20.04
CA LEU A 105 20.57 -8.04 20.86
C LEU A 105 20.09 -6.85 20.00
N ASP A 106 20.94 -6.34 19.11
CA ASP A 106 20.61 -5.23 18.22
C ASP A 106 19.52 -5.60 17.21
N GLU A 107 19.55 -6.83 16.67
CA GLU A 107 18.49 -7.33 15.79
C GLU A 107 17.15 -7.49 16.52
N ILE A 108 17.19 -7.90 17.81
CA ILE A 108 15.97 -7.97 18.63
C ILE A 108 15.43 -6.56 18.89
N ASN A 109 16.29 -5.60 19.22
CA ASN A 109 15.89 -4.21 19.43
C ASN A 109 15.31 -3.59 18.15
N GLN A 110 15.94 -3.81 16.99
CA GLN A 110 15.43 -3.37 15.71
C GLN A 110 14.08 -4.01 15.39
N LEU A 111 13.94 -5.31 15.66
CA LEU A 111 12.69 -6.03 15.45
C LEU A 111 11.55 -5.45 16.31
N VAL A 112 11.79 -5.17 17.59
CA VAL A 112 10.80 -4.60 18.50
C VAL A 112 10.46 -3.16 18.15
N GLY A 113 11.45 -2.37 17.71
CA GLY A 113 11.29 -0.94 17.44
C GLY A 113 10.54 -0.62 16.13
N GLN A 114 10.98 -1.18 15.02
CA GLN A 114 10.49 -0.76 13.70
C GLN A 114 10.04 -1.92 12.79
N ASP A 115 10.79 -3.02 12.79
CA ASP A 115 10.57 -4.11 11.86
C ASP A 115 9.24 -4.83 12.11
N PHE A 116 8.83 -4.95 13.38
CA PHE A 116 7.58 -5.63 13.73
C PHE A 116 6.34 -4.88 13.25
N GLU A 117 6.33 -3.55 13.31
CA GLU A 117 5.22 -2.74 12.81
C GLU A 117 5.01 -2.97 11.31
N LYS A 118 6.10 -2.97 10.54
CA LYS A 118 6.05 -3.23 9.10
C LYS A 118 5.50 -4.64 8.80
N ALA A 119 6.02 -5.66 9.49
CA ALA A 119 5.57 -7.03 9.33
C ALA A 119 4.09 -7.19 9.71
N ASN A 120 3.67 -6.61 10.83
CA ASN A 120 2.30 -6.68 11.31
C ASN A 120 1.33 -6.01 10.33
N ARG A 121 1.66 -4.81 9.83
CA ARG A 121 0.88 -4.10 8.83
C ARG A 121 0.74 -4.91 7.55
N TYR A 122 1.82 -5.55 7.09
CA TYR A 122 1.76 -6.42 5.92
C TYR A 122 0.76 -7.56 6.11
N PHE A 123 0.80 -8.26 7.26
CA PHE A 123 -0.06 -9.42 7.49
C PHE A 123 -1.53 -9.10 7.68
N PHE A 124 -1.83 -8.08 8.46
CA PHE A 124 -3.20 -7.79 8.81
C PHE A 124 -3.87 -6.83 7.81
N VAL A 125 -3.13 -5.87 7.28
CA VAL A 125 -3.69 -4.85 6.40
C VAL A 125 -3.50 -5.20 4.93
N GLU A 126 -2.26 -5.47 4.51
CA GLU A 126 -1.97 -5.63 3.08
C GLU A 126 -2.55 -6.92 2.49
N ILE A 127 -2.57 -8.03 3.25
CA ILE A 127 -3.20 -9.27 2.79
C ILE A 127 -4.73 -9.11 2.68
N VAL A 128 -5.38 -8.49 3.67
CA VAL A 128 -6.82 -8.26 3.62
C VAL A 128 -7.17 -7.31 2.48
N ARG A 129 -6.37 -6.27 2.29
CA ARG A 129 -6.49 -5.33 1.17
C ARG A 129 -6.33 -6.02 -0.19
N PHE A 130 -5.39 -6.94 -0.32
CA PHE A 130 -5.19 -7.71 -1.54
C PHE A 130 -6.45 -8.53 -1.91
N VAL A 131 -7.01 -9.25 -0.94
CA VAL A 131 -8.24 -10.02 -1.16
C VAL A 131 -9.40 -9.11 -1.56
N TYR A 132 -9.55 -7.97 -0.86
CA TYR A 132 -10.57 -6.98 -1.20
C TYR A 132 -10.37 -6.43 -2.62
N TYR A 133 -9.16 -6.10 -3.03
CA TYR A 133 -8.89 -5.53 -4.34
C TYR A 133 -9.17 -6.51 -5.48
N LEU A 134 -8.89 -7.80 -5.31
CA LEU A 134 -9.32 -8.83 -6.25
C LEU A 134 -10.84 -8.87 -6.38
N PHE A 135 -11.54 -8.82 -5.25
CA PHE A 135 -13.01 -8.76 -5.26
C PHE A 135 -13.52 -7.48 -5.92
N SER A 136 -12.95 -6.32 -5.62
CA SER A 136 -13.39 -5.03 -6.16
C SER A 136 -13.23 -4.96 -7.66
N ILE A 137 -12.11 -5.45 -8.22
CA ILE A 137 -11.90 -5.53 -9.66
C ILE A 137 -12.99 -6.39 -10.31
N ALA A 138 -13.22 -7.61 -9.76
CA ALA A 138 -14.24 -8.50 -10.31
C ALA A 138 -15.64 -7.85 -10.25
N PHE A 139 -15.98 -7.20 -9.14
CA PHE A 139 -17.26 -6.51 -8.97
C PHE A 139 -17.41 -5.35 -9.96
N ILE A 140 -16.43 -4.44 -10.01
CA ILE A 140 -16.46 -3.27 -10.91
C ILE A 140 -16.58 -3.70 -12.37
N VAL A 141 -15.72 -4.63 -12.79
CA VAL A 141 -15.75 -5.15 -14.16
C VAL A 141 -17.12 -5.76 -14.48
N SER A 142 -17.69 -6.55 -13.57
CA SER A 142 -19.03 -7.14 -13.77
C SER A 142 -20.11 -6.07 -13.93
N VAL A 143 -20.12 -5.03 -13.08
CA VAL A 143 -21.09 -3.93 -13.18
C VAL A 143 -20.94 -3.17 -14.49
N LEU A 144 -19.70 -2.86 -14.90
CA LEU A 144 -19.45 -2.15 -16.16
C LEU A 144 -19.87 -2.99 -17.38
N PHE A 145 -19.64 -4.31 -17.36
CA PHE A 145 -20.11 -5.21 -18.43
C PHE A 145 -21.63 -5.28 -18.51
N CYS A 146 -22.34 -5.24 -17.38
CA CYS A 146 -23.81 -5.20 -17.37
C CYS A 146 -24.37 -3.91 -17.97
N GLN A 147 -23.65 -2.79 -17.88
CA GLN A 147 -24.09 -1.50 -18.44
C GLN A 147 -23.78 -1.37 -19.94
N SER A 148 -22.55 -1.68 -20.33
CA SER A 148 -22.12 -1.69 -21.73
C SER A 148 -20.85 -2.54 -21.89
N TRP A 149 -21.01 -3.73 -22.48
CA TRP A 149 -19.90 -4.65 -22.69
C TRP A 149 -18.79 -4.06 -23.58
N GLN A 150 -19.15 -3.19 -24.52
CA GLN A 150 -18.22 -2.55 -25.46
C GLN A 150 -17.26 -1.60 -24.72
N ILE A 151 -17.82 -0.71 -23.88
CA ILE A 151 -17.03 0.25 -23.11
C ILE A 151 -16.22 -0.48 -22.04
N ALA A 152 -16.83 -1.46 -21.34
CA ALA A 152 -16.15 -2.25 -20.34
C ALA A 152 -14.93 -3.01 -20.92
N ALA A 153 -15.08 -3.63 -22.09
CA ALA A 153 -13.98 -4.30 -22.78
C ALA A 153 -12.85 -3.33 -23.13
N MET A 154 -13.17 -2.13 -23.62
CA MET A 154 -12.16 -1.11 -23.92
C MET A 154 -11.41 -0.64 -22.66
N ILE A 155 -12.11 -0.43 -21.54
CA ILE A 155 -11.51 -0.08 -20.26
C ILE A 155 -10.53 -1.16 -19.79
N VAL A 156 -10.96 -2.43 -19.85
CA VAL A 156 -10.11 -3.57 -19.44
C VAL A 156 -8.86 -3.67 -20.31
N VAL A 157 -9.01 -3.53 -21.63
CA VAL A 157 -7.86 -3.56 -22.57
C VAL A 157 -6.91 -2.40 -22.29
N LEU A 158 -7.43 -1.18 -22.11
CA LEU A 158 -6.60 -0.01 -21.84
C LEU A 158 -5.89 -0.14 -20.48
N ALA A 159 -6.58 -0.59 -19.45
CA ALA A 159 -5.99 -0.86 -18.14
C ALA A 159 -4.89 -1.94 -18.23
N ALA A 160 -5.14 -3.02 -18.99
CA ALA A 160 -4.16 -4.09 -19.19
C ALA A 160 -2.88 -3.63 -19.90
N VAL A 161 -2.94 -2.55 -20.69
CA VAL A 161 -1.76 -1.94 -21.34
C VAL A 161 -1.08 -0.94 -20.40
N LEU A 162 -1.84 -0.07 -19.75
CA LEU A 162 -1.29 1.03 -18.93
C LEU A 162 -0.66 0.53 -17.64
N ILE A 163 -1.24 -0.49 -17.01
CA ILE A 163 -0.73 -1.02 -15.74
C ILE A 163 0.69 -1.60 -15.89
N PRO A 164 1.02 -2.48 -16.86
CA PRO A 164 2.39 -2.96 -17.05
C PRO A 164 3.41 -1.87 -17.39
N LEU A 165 2.98 -0.83 -18.13
CA LEU A 165 3.85 0.33 -18.41
C LEU A 165 4.21 1.07 -17.12
N ASN A 166 3.23 1.25 -16.25
CA ASN A 166 3.42 1.86 -14.93
C ASN A 166 4.41 1.07 -14.08
N LEU A 167 4.30 -0.27 -14.10
CA LEU A 167 5.20 -1.15 -13.38
C LEU A 167 6.65 -1.06 -13.85
N LYS A 168 6.85 -1.09 -15.16
CA LYS A 168 8.20 -0.99 -15.72
C LYS A 168 8.88 0.32 -15.32
N ALA A 169 8.13 1.41 -15.29
CA ALA A 169 8.64 2.70 -14.81
C ALA A 169 8.91 2.69 -13.29
N GLY A 170 8.09 1.97 -12.50
CA GLY A 170 8.30 1.79 -11.06
C GLY A 170 9.62 1.09 -10.72
N ASN A 171 9.99 0.05 -11.48
CA ASN A 171 11.27 -0.65 -11.30
C ASN A 171 12.49 0.29 -11.48
N THR A 172 12.42 1.23 -12.42
CA THR A 172 13.49 2.22 -12.63
C THR A 172 13.68 3.13 -11.40
N ILE A 173 12.60 3.44 -10.68
CA ILE A 173 12.68 4.21 -9.43
C ILE A 173 13.30 3.39 -8.32
N GLU A 174 12.93 2.10 -8.24
CA GLU A 174 13.50 1.19 -7.25
C GLU A 174 15.01 1.13 -7.38
N ASP A 175 15.51 1.00 -8.60
CA ASP A 175 16.96 0.98 -8.87
C ASP A 175 17.62 2.29 -8.45
N SER A 176 17.07 3.44 -8.83
CA SER A 176 17.64 4.74 -8.45
C SER A 176 17.49 5.05 -6.95
N SER A 177 16.47 4.50 -6.30
CA SER A 177 16.30 4.58 -4.85
C SER A 177 17.36 3.75 -4.12
N ASN A 178 17.64 2.55 -4.60
CA ASN A 178 18.68 1.68 -4.05
C ASN A 178 20.06 2.30 -4.21
N ASP A 179 20.38 2.87 -5.38
CA ASP A 179 21.62 3.60 -5.62
C ASP A 179 21.79 4.77 -4.63
N SER A 180 20.72 5.50 -4.35
CA SER A 180 20.72 6.63 -3.40
C SER A 180 20.87 6.16 -1.95
N LEU A 181 20.26 5.04 -1.58
CA LEU A 181 20.38 4.43 -0.25
C LEU A 181 21.79 3.91 0.01
N GLU A 182 22.40 3.26 -0.98
CA GLU A 182 23.77 2.76 -0.90
C GLU A 182 24.77 3.93 -0.71
N ALA A 183 24.61 5.00 -1.48
CA ALA A 183 25.43 6.21 -1.31
C ALA A 183 25.24 6.85 0.08
N MET A 184 24.01 6.85 0.60
CA MET A 184 23.74 7.34 1.96
C MET A 184 24.37 6.46 3.04
N GLN A 185 24.37 5.14 2.87
CA GLN A 185 25.02 4.20 3.79
C GLN A 185 26.53 4.40 3.79
N THR A 186 27.13 4.54 2.60
CA THR A 186 28.55 4.85 2.44
C THR A 186 28.91 6.17 3.12
N LEU A 187 28.10 7.21 2.97
CA LEU A 187 28.31 8.49 3.63
C LEU A 187 28.22 8.36 5.17
N LYS A 188 27.23 7.58 5.67
CA LYS A 188 27.11 7.31 7.11
C LYS A 188 28.31 6.56 7.69
N SER A 189 28.87 5.57 6.95
CA SER A 189 30.07 4.87 7.39
C SER A 189 31.27 5.81 7.42
N MET A 190 31.42 6.70 6.43
CA MET A 190 32.48 7.72 6.43
C MET A 190 32.39 8.68 7.62
N VAL A 191 31.15 9.12 7.99
CA VAL A 191 30.92 9.95 9.18
C VAL A 191 31.29 9.18 10.45
N HIS A 192 30.91 7.91 10.54
CA HIS A 192 31.24 7.06 11.70
C HIS A 192 32.76 6.87 11.83
N ASP A 193 33.44 6.56 10.73
CA ASP A 193 34.88 6.36 10.70
C ASP A 193 35.62 7.65 11.06
N GLN A 194 35.17 8.79 10.55
CA GLN A 194 35.72 10.10 10.91
C GLN A 194 35.56 10.40 12.41
N TYR A 195 34.38 10.09 13.00
CA TYR A 195 34.13 10.28 14.42
C TYR A 195 35.00 9.38 15.28
N MET A 196 35.23 8.13 14.86
CA MET A 196 36.09 7.18 15.60
C MET A 196 37.59 7.52 15.49
N THR A 197 38.01 8.06 14.34
CA THR A 197 39.40 8.41 14.06
C THR A 197 39.76 9.85 14.46
N ASP A 198 38.84 10.65 14.99
CA ASP A 198 39.06 12.07 15.33
C ASP A 198 40.22 12.28 16.34
N ARG A 199 40.48 11.31 17.22
CA ARG A 199 41.63 11.31 18.12
C ARG A 199 42.97 11.08 17.41
N GLU A 200 42.99 10.36 16.28
CA GLU A 200 44.20 9.98 15.54
C GLU A 200 44.47 10.95 14.38
N SER A 201 43.43 11.66 13.91
CA SER A 201 43.47 12.54 12.72
C SER A 201 44.03 13.93 12.95
N ARG A 202 44.64 14.21 14.08
CA ARG A 202 45.28 15.52 14.38
C ARG A 202 46.52 15.83 13.49
N PHE A 203 46.87 14.91 12.60
CA PHE A 203 47.90 15.13 11.59
C PHE A 203 47.27 15.81 10.35
N SER A 204 47.71 17.00 10.02
CA SER A 204 47.16 17.87 8.94
C SER A 204 47.03 17.19 7.58
N SER A 205 47.90 16.27 7.25
CA SER A 205 47.86 15.52 5.97
C SER A 205 46.72 14.51 5.89
N ILE A 206 46.42 13.84 7.01
CA ILE A 206 45.32 12.85 7.09
C ILE A 206 43.98 13.57 7.06
N GLN A 207 43.87 14.70 7.72
CA GLN A 207 42.66 15.52 7.73
C GLN A 207 42.28 15.99 6.33
N GLN A 208 43.24 16.49 5.53
CA GLN A 208 42.98 16.91 4.15
C GLN A 208 42.49 15.78 3.25
N ILE A 209 43.03 14.57 3.43
CA ILE A 209 42.61 13.39 2.65
C ILE A 209 41.17 13.00 3.07
N ASN A 210 40.87 12.97 4.36
CA ASN A 210 39.54 12.64 4.87
C ASN A 210 38.49 13.65 4.40
N ASP A 211 38.80 14.97 4.46
CA ASP A 211 37.91 16.03 3.97
C ASP A 211 37.64 15.89 2.45
N SER A 212 38.65 15.52 1.67
CA SER A 212 38.49 15.26 0.24
C SER A 212 37.64 14.05 -0.06
N LEU A 213 37.82 12.94 0.69
CA LEU A 213 37.02 11.73 0.54
C LEU A 213 35.55 11.97 0.97
N PHE A 214 35.34 12.67 2.07
CA PHE A 214 34.03 13.04 2.55
C PHE A 214 33.30 13.96 1.56
N GLY A 215 34.00 14.97 1.02
CA GLY A 215 33.48 15.82 -0.05
C GLY A 215 32.99 15.01 -1.26
N LYS A 216 33.80 14.06 -1.75
CA LYS A 216 33.41 13.15 -2.84
C LYS A 216 32.18 12.29 -2.47
N GLY A 217 32.10 11.80 -1.24
CA GLY A 217 30.95 11.06 -0.76
C GLY A 217 29.66 11.88 -0.74
N ILE A 218 29.75 13.15 -0.33
CA ILE A 218 28.62 14.09 -0.39
C ILE A 218 28.20 14.35 -1.83
N ASP A 219 29.14 14.60 -2.73
CA ASP A 219 28.84 14.86 -4.13
C ASP A 219 28.18 13.67 -4.82
N ASP A 220 28.66 12.44 -4.56
CA ASP A 220 28.06 11.22 -5.10
C ASP A 220 26.63 11.03 -4.56
N PHE A 221 26.44 11.17 -3.24
CA PHE A 221 25.11 11.12 -2.63
C PHE A 221 24.16 12.17 -3.23
N GLN A 222 24.62 13.44 -3.36
CA GLN A 222 23.80 14.50 -3.93
C GLN A 222 23.40 14.19 -5.37
N LYS A 223 24.33 13.70 -6.19
CA LYS A 223 24.07 13.33 -7.59
C LYS A 223 23.05 12.22 -7.71
N LYS A 224 23.23 11.14 -6.93
CA LYS A 224 22.31 9.98 -6.92
C LYS A 224 20.94 10.38 -6.37
N ASN A 225 20.89 11.17 -5.31
CA ASN A 225 19.64 11.65 -4.73
C ASN A 225 18.87 12.61 -5.66
N LYS A 226 19.57 13.52 -6.37
CA LYS A 226 18.95 14.37 -7.39
C LYS A 226 18.39 13.54 -8.55
N ARG A 227 19.11 12.49 -8.98
CA ARG A 227 18.63 11.57 -10.02
C ARG A 227 17.35 10.86 -9.54
N LYS A 228 17.38 10.26 -8.36
CA LYS A 228 16.22 9.63 -7.72
C LYS A 228 15.02 10.57 -7.68
N ASN A 229 15.19 11.80 -7.16
CA ASN A 229 14.10 12.76 -7.04
C ASN A 229 13.49 13.12 -8.41
N LYS A 230 14.34 13.28 -9.45
CA LYS A 230 13.89 13.56 -10.83
C LYS A 230 13.10 12.38 -11.40
N GLU A 231 13.62 11.16 -11.28
CA GLU A 231 12.96 9.95 -11.77
C GLU A 231 11.66 9.70 -11.01
N GLN A 232 11.65 9.88 -9.69
CA GLN A 232 10.45 9.77 -8.87
C GLN A 232 9.38 10.80 -9.23
N ALA A 233 9.77 12.06 -9.43
CA ALA A 233 8.85 13.13 -9.85
C ALA A 233 8.27 12.86 -11.25
N PHE A 234 9.08 12.40 -12.19
CA PHE A 234 8.63 12.02 -13.53
C PHE A 234 7.63 10.86 -13.47
N TYR A 235 7.96 9.81 -12.71
CA TYR A 235 7.09 8.67 -12.55
C TYR A 235 5.75 9.04 -11.93
N LEU A 236 5.76 9.69 -10.78
CA LEU A 236 4.53 10.01 -10.06
C LEU A 236 3.61 10.92 -10.89
N ASN A 237 4.16 11.98 -11.49
CA ASN A 237 3.32 12.98 -12.15
C ASN A 237 2.97 12.62 -13.60
N ILE A 238 3.90 12.01 -14.35
CA ILE A 238 3.69 11.76 -15.78
C ILE A 238 3.24 10.32 -16.03
N VAL A 239 3.92 9.35 -15.42
CA VAL A 239 3.58 7.95 -15.70
C VAL A 239 2.37 7.49 -14.89
N SER A 240 2.38 7.64 -13.57
CA SER A 240 1.29 7.14 -12.72
C SER A 240 0.02 7.99 -12.85
N TYR A 241 0.08 9.27 -12.42
CA TYR A 241 -1.08 10.15 -12.54
C TYR A 241 -1.48 10.46 -13.98
N GLY A 242 -0.51 10.58 -14.89
CA GLY A 242 -0.76 10.79 -16.31
C GLY A 242 -1.52 9.63 -16.94
N SER A 243 -1.12 8.40 -16.67
CA SER A 243 -1.81 7.19 -17.17
C SER A 243 -3.23 7.06 -16.60
N MET A 244 -3.40 7.33 -15.30
CA MET A 244 -4.72 7.34 -14.67
C MET A 244 -5.64 8.38 -15.30
N ASN A 245 -5.17 9.62 -15.43
CA ASN A 245 -5.96 10.70 -16.04
C ASN A 245 -6.27 10.42 -17.51
N MET A 246 -5.34 9.81 -18.25
CA MET A 246 -5.56 9.37 -19.64
C MET A 246 -6.66 8.32 -19.72
N LEU A 247 -6.65 7.32 -18.84
CA LEU A 247 -7.70 6.30 -18.76
C LEU A 247 -9.05 6.96 -18.49
N ILE A 248 -9.14 7.80 -17.47
CA ILE A 248 -10.40 8.49 -17.09
C ILE A 248 -10.90 9.36 -18.24
N THR A 249 -10.03 10.17 -18.84
CA THR A 249 -10.40 11.05 -19.96
C THR A 249 -10.88 10.27 -21.16
N PHE A 250 -10.21 9.17 -21.50
CA PHE A 250 -10.62 8.31 -22.61
C PHE A 250 -11.99 7.67 -22.36
N VAL A 251 -12.22 7.16 -21.14
CA VAL A 251 -13.52 6.62 -20.73
C VAL A 251 -14.62 7.68 -20.83
N MET A 252 -14.36 8.90 -20.34
CA MET A 252 -15.31 10.01 -20.43
C MET A 252 -15.69 10.33 -21.88
N ILE A 253 -14.69 10.43 -22.79
CA ILE A 253 -14.93 10.71 -24.20
C ILE A 253 -15.80 9.60 -24.84
N LEU A 254 -15.47 8.34 -24.57
CA LEU A 254 -16.22 7.20 -25.09
C LEU A 254 -17.67 7.20 -24.58
N VAL A 255 -17.87 7.34 -23.27
CA VAL A 255 -19.23 7.34 -22.69
C VAL A 255 -20.04 8.52 -23.21
N CYS A 256 -19.45 9.73 -23.31
CA CYS A 256 -20.11 10.89 -23.91
C CYS A 256 -20.56 10.58 -25.35
N PHE A 257 -19.73 9.94 -26.16
CA PHE A 257 -20.08 9.55 -27.52
C PHE A 257 -21.32 8.64 -27.56
N PHE A 258 -21.40 7.63 -26.67
CA PHE A 258 -22.56 6.73 -26.60
C PHE A 258 -23.80 7.44 -26.01
N VAL A 259 -23.62 8.41 -25.09
CA VAL A 259 -24.73 9.23 -24.59
C VAL A 259 -25.28 10.13 -25.70
N PHE A 260 -24.43 10.78 -26.52
CA PHE A 260 -24.87 11.57 -27.67
C PHE A 260 -25.61 10.72 -28.73
N LYS A 261 -25.25 9.46 -28.85
CA LYS A 261 -25.92 8.50 -29.76
C LYS A 261 -27.30 8.06 -29.24
N GLY A 262 -27.57 8.33 -27.94
CA GLY A 262 -28.81 7.89 -27.28
C GLY A 262 -28.77 6.44 -26.77
N ASP A 263 -27.62 5.77 -26.84
CA ASP A 263 -27.46 4.38 -26.40
C ASP A 263 -27.34 4.28 -24.86
N LEU A 264 -26.90 5.34 -24.20
CA LEU A 264 -26.69 5.41 -22.74
C LEU A 264 -27.33 6.66 -22.14
N SER A 265 -27.71 6.57 -20.84
CA SER A 265 -28.18 7.73 -20.07
C SER A 265 -27.00 8.58 -19.58
N PHE A 266 -27.26 9.86 -19.28
CA PHE A 266 -26.22 10.74 -18.73
C PHE A 266 -25.74 10.27 -17.36
N SER A 267 -26.60 9.68 -16.54
CA SER A 267 -26.25 9.09 -15.26
C SER A 267 -25.18 7.99 -15.36
N THR A 268 -25.16 7.26 -16.48
CA THR A 268 -24.16 6.21 -16.75
C THR A 268 -22.75 6.79 -16.90
N LEU A 269 -22.61 8.02 -17.35
CA LEU A 269 -21.32 8.72 -17.43
C LEU A 269 -20.64 8.82 -16.06
N TYR A 270 -21.42 9.18 -15.04
CA TYR A 270 -20.91 9.23 -13.68
C TYR A 270 -20.43 7.83 -13.18
N LEU A 271 -21.22 6.80 -13.48
CA LEU A 271 -20.89 5.42 -13.11
C LEU A 271 -19.55 4.97 -13.70
N PHE A 272 -19.38 5.13 -15.01
CA PHE A 272 -18.14 4.73 -15.68
C PHE A 272 -16.94 5.53 -15.18
N ASN A 273 -17.08 6.83 -15.00
CA ASN A 273 -16.03 7.68 -14.46
C ASN A 273 -15.58 7.25 -13.06
N SER A 274 -16.55 7.03 -12.17
CA SER A 274 -16.27 6.64 -10.78
C SER A 274 -15.62 5.28 -10.71
N TYR A 275 -16.08 4.29 -11.46
CA TYR A 275 -15.49 2.96 -11.46
C TYR A 275 -14.16 2.88 -12.21
N ALA A 276 -13.97 3.64 -13.29
CA ALA A 276 -12.66 3.75 -13.93
C ALA A 276 -11.60 4.30 -12.95
N SER A 277 -11.95 5.31 -12.17
CA SER A 277 -11.08 5.85 -11.12
C SER A 277 -10.79 4.84 -10.01
N GLN A 278 -11.80 4.08 -9.60
CA GLN A 278 -11.66 3.06 -8.55
C GLN A 278 -10.88 1.82 -8.98
N LEU A 279 -10.77 1.54 -10.27
CA LEU A 279 -9.97 0.41 -10.78
C LEU A 279 -8.47 0.65 -10.70
N TRP A 280 -8.03 1.91 -10.66
CA TRP A 280 -6.61 2.24 -10.69
C TRP A 280 -5.85 1.74 -9.47
N SER A 281 -6.29 2.10 -8.27
CA SER A 281 -5.62 1.74 -7.01
C SER A 281 -5.50 0.22 -6.78
N PRO A 282 -6.54 -0.61 -7.04
CA PRO A 282 -6.40 -2.05 -7.01
C PRO A 282 -5.37 -2.58 -8.02
N GLY A 283 -5.34 -2.00 -9.22
CA GLY A 283 -4.38 -2.36 -10.26
C GLY A 283 -2.93 -2.13 -9.80
N GLU A 284 -2.60 -0.93 -9.33
CA GLU A 284 -1.26 -0.62 -8.79
C GLU A 284 -0.89 -1.52 -7.61
N PHE A 285 -1.81 -1.68 -6.67
CA PHE A 285 -1.56 -2.43 -5.45
C PHE A 285 -1.19 -3.91 -5.68
N ILE A 286 -1.83 -4.59 -6.64
CA ILE A 286 -1.52 -6.00 -6.94
C ILE A 286 -0.03 -6.17 -7.25
N PHE A 287 0.58 -5.20 -7.89
CA PHE A 287 1.97 -5.24 -8.27
C PHE A 287 2.90 -4.84 -7.13
N GLU A 288 2.53 -3.81 -6.35
CA GLU A 288 3.27 -3.41 -5.16
C GLU A 288 3.27 -4.50 -4.08
N PHE A 289 2.22 -5.31 -4.02
CA PHE A 289 2.07 -6.37 -3.02
C PHE A 289 3.24 -7.36 -3.05
N ARG A 290 3.73 -7.73 -4.24
CA ARG A 290 4.90 -8.61 -4.38
C ARG A 290 6.18 -7.93 -3.93
N ALA A 291 6.36 -6.65 -4.24
CA ALA A 291 7.52 -5.88 -3.80
C ALA A 291 7.54 -5.74 -2.27
N LYS A 292 6.42 -5.38 -1.67
CA LYS A 292 6.24 -5.32 -0.20
C LYS A 292 6.49 -6.66 0.49
N TYR A 293 6.13 -7.79 -0.15
CA TYR A 293 6.45 -9.12 0.37
C TYR A 293 7.96 -9.34 0.44
N LYS A 294 8.69 -9.03 -0.64
CA LYS A 294 10.14 -9.18 -0.70
C LYS A 294 10.85 -8.29 0.33
N GLU A 295 10.39 -7.05 0.48
CA GLU A 295 10.92 -6.11 1.48
C GLU A 295 10.76 -6.64 2.92
N ASN A 296 9.63 -7.26 3.22
CA ASN A 296 9.33 -7.79 4.56
C ASN A 296 9.86 -9.22 4.79
N ALA A 297 10.32 -9.92 3.76
CA ALA A 297 10.80 -11.31 3.87
C ALA A 297 11.94 -11.49 4.91
N PRO A 298 12.95 -10.61 5.02
CA PRO A 298 13.97 -10.72 6.05
C PRO A 298 13.40 -10.58 7.48
N ILE A 299 12.40 -9.72 7.65
CA ILE A 299 11.74 -9.51 8.94
C ILE A 299 10.98 -10.77 9.35
N PHE A 300 10.29 -11.39 8.38
CA PHE A 300 9.59 -12.66 8.62
C PHE A 300 10.55 -13.78 9.01
N GLU A 301 11.75 -13.79 8.45
CA GLU A 301 12.78 -14.75 8.83
C GLU A 301 13.28 -14.52 10.25
N LYS A 302 13.51 -13.26 10.66
CA LYS A 302 13.85 -12.91 12.06
C LYS A 302 12.76 -13.38 13.04
N ILE A 303 11.49 -13.10 12.74
CA ILE A 303 10.36 -13.56 13.55
C ILE A 303 10.29 -15.08 13.59
N ARG A 304 10.57 -15.76 12.48
CA ARG A 304 10.66 -17.22 12.42
C ARG A 304 11.75 -17.78 13.33
N LYS A 305 12.93 -17.22 13.27
CA LYS A 305 14.06 -17.63 14.13
C LYS A 305 13.73 -17.50 15.62
N LEU A 306 13.01 -16.42 16.00
CA LEU A 306 12.53 -16.25 17.37
C LEU A 306 11.55 -17.32 17.82
N SER A 307 10.69 -17.84 16.95
CA SER A 307 9.63 -18.78 17.36
C SER A 307 9.97 -20.24 17.10
N SER A 308 11.04 -20.58 16.31
CA SER A 308 11.32 -21.94 15.88
C SER A 308 11.70 -22.92 17.01
N ASN A 309 12.12 -22.43 18.17
CA ASN A 309 12.52 -23.28 19.29
C ASN A 309 11.35 -23.63 20.26
N ASP A 310 10.14 -23.07 20.07
CA ASP A 310 8.97 -23.42 20.88
C ASP A 310 8.28 -24.73 20.46
N VAL A 311 8.77 -25.42 19.41
CA VAL A 311 8.14 -26.64 18.85
C VAL A 311 8.83 -27.92 19.34
N ARG A 312 9.79 -27.83 20.25
CA ARG A 312 10.44 -29.02 20.85
C ARG A 312 10.06 -29.19 22.32
N ILE A 313 8.76 -29.15 22.63
CA ILE A 313 8.19 -29.72 23.85
C ILE A 313 6.96 -30.53 23.46
#